data_47576d6fab940574612ff5492c97b596
#
_entry.id   47576d6fab940574612ff5492c97b596
#
_cell.length_a   1.000
_cell.length_b   1.000
_cell.length_c   1.000
_cell.angle_alpha   90.00
_cell.angle_beta   90.00
_cell.angle_gamma   90.00
#
_symmetry.space_group_name_H-M   'P 1'
#
loop_
_entity.id
_entity.type
_entity.pdbx_description
1 polymer ?
#
loop_
_entity_poly.entity_id
_entity_poly.type
_entity_poly.pdbx_seq_one_letter_code
_entity_poly.pdbx_strand_id
1 'polypeptide(L)'
;KWIHENIAAFGGDPENVTLCGHSGGGGKVQCMYQLEEAAPYFQRGIVLSGALKGSLEMSDHDSRQIAKSILEELGITRETIEKIYEVPYEELVAAYRKAAPKLREAGVNCNWSPVPNDYFPGFPGTVGFAPGSADKPIIYGSTLGEFANVPLEADEKMAMTEEEKLRFLRERFGSQADHLIDLFRKAYPTHDILDLAYMDSMVRIPTVATALEHAKNNKDNTYVFLAAYCAPENGWIPLWHGGEGCYIFMNEDKVFVLNEPIYGQKLANIFSTLVLNFTKYGNPNNKYLPQWETMSAAHHHTMLIDRECICKEGYDEELITLFDQISPKISFSFI
;
A
#
# COMPACT_ATOMS: atom_id res chain seq x y z
N LYS A 1 16.72 17.25 1.67
CA LYS A 1 17.77 18.31 1.66
C LYS A 1 19.14 17.71 1.35
N TRP A 2 19.68 16.80 2.16
CA TRP A 2 21.04 16.25 1.95
C TRP A 2 21.23 15.65 0.54
N ILE A 3 20.25 14.88 0.04
CA ILE A 3 20.28 14.34 -1.33
C ILE A 3 20.40 15.46 -2.36
N HIS A 4 19.55 16.46 -2.30
CA HIS A 4 19.56 17.60 -3.22
C HIS A 4 20.92 18.34 -3.22
N GLU A 5 21.51 18.54 -2.04
CA GLU A 5 22.80 19.26 -1.89
C GLU A 5 24.02 18.43 -2.34
N ASN A 6 23.91 17.09 -2.39
CA ASN A 6 25.07 16.22 -2.57
C ASN A 6 25.00 15.26 -3.78
N ILE A 7 23.80 14.98 -4.32
CA ILE A 7 23.64 13.91 -5.31
C ILE A 7 24.41 14.16 -6.63
N ALA A 8 24.67 15.42 -6.97
CA ALA A 8 25.46 15.76 -8.13
C ALA A 8 26.91 15.22 -8.05
N ALA A 9 27.49 15.14 -6.85
CA ALA A 9 28.80 14.55 -6.64
C ALA A 9 28.85 13.03 -6.92
N PHE A 10 27.67 12.37 -6.94
CA PHE A 10 27.50 10.95 -7.26
C PHE A 10 27.00 10.75 -8.70
N GLY A 11 26.93 11.80 -9.52
CA GLY A 11 26.44 11.75 -10.90
C GLY A 11 24.93 11.82 -11.05
N GLY A 12 24.18 12.09 -9.97
CA GLY A 12 22.74 12.29 -9.99
C GLY A 12 22.34 13.73 -10.28
N ASP A 13 21.05 13.93 -10.55
CA ASP A 13 20.46 15.24 -10.84
C ASP A 13 19.59 15.68 -9.65
N PRO A 14 19.95 16.77 -8.93
CA PRO A 14 19.16 17.27 -7.81
C PRO A 14 17.77 17.78 -8.21
N GLU A 15 17.57 18.15 -9.48
CA GLU A 15 16.29 18.58 -10.03
C GLU A 15 15.44 17.39 -10.54
N ASN A 16 15.92 16.16 -10.38
CA ASN A 16 15.22 14.95 -10.79
C ASN A 16 15.18 13.90 -9.67
N VAL A 17 14.66 14.26 -8.52
CA VAL A 17 14.51 13.39 -7.35
C VAL A 17 13.08 12.83 -7.31
N THR A 18 12.96 11.52 -7.30
CA THR A 18 11.68 10.81 -7.11
C THR A 18 11.68 10.10 -5.75
N LEU A 19 10.69 10.40 -4.94
CA LEU A 19 10.44 9.66 -3.70
C LEU A 19 9.74 8.33 -4.04
N CYS A 20 10.24 7.22 -3.53
CA CYS A 20 9.60 5.92 -3.71
C CYS A 20 9.54 5.20 -2.36
N GLY A 21 8.40 4.62 -2.03
CA GLY A 21 8.24 3.89 -0.78
C GLY A 21 7.15 2.83 -0.84
N HIS A 22 7.44 1.69 -0.21
CA HIS A 22 6.50 0.59 -0.05
C HIS A 22 5.99 0.55 1.39
N SER A 23 4.69 0.21 1.58
CA SER A 23 4.07 0.05 2.90
C SER A 23 4.22 1.31 3.76
N GLY A 24 4.76 1.21 4.97
CA GLY A 24 5.12 2.38 5.79
C GLY A 24 6.08 3.36 5.10
N GLY A 25 6.90 2.90 4.15
CA GLY A 25 7.70 3.76 3.27
C GLY A 25 6.85 4.61 2.34
N GLY A 26 5.77 4.03 1.77
CA GLY A 26 4.79 4.77 0.99
C GLY A 26 4.02 5.79 1.83
N GLY A 27 3.69 5.44 3.09
CA GLY A 27 3.16 6.40 4.07
C GLY A 27 4.11 7.57 4.30
N LYS A 28 5.43 7.33 4.40
CA LYS A 28 6.43 8.39 4.52
C LYS A 28 6.54 9.26 3.27
N VAL A 29 6.39 8.70 2.06
CA VAL A 29 6.28 9.49 0.82
C VAL A 29 5.11 10.46 0.94
N GLN A 30 3.95 10.01 1.38
CA GLN A 30 2.78 10.86 1.59
C GLN A 30 3.04 11.94 2.66
N CYS A 31 3.76 11.60 3.75
CA CYS A 31 4.18 12.62 4.72
C CYS A 31 5.06 13.71 4.08
N MET A 32 5.97 13.34 3.16
CA MET A 32 6.81 14.34 2.47
C MET A 32 5.98 15.28 1.58
N TYR A 33 4.87 14.78 1.00
CA TYR A 33 3.93 15.62 0.25
C TYR A 33 3.14 16.60 1.13
N GLN A 34 3.17 16.44 2.46
CA GLN A 34 2.53 17.34 3.43
C GLN A 34 3.47 18.39 3.99
N LEU A 35 4.78 18.24 3.79
CA LEU A 35 5.77 19.12 4.36
C LEU A 35 6.21 20.17 3.34
N GLU A 36 5.78 21.42 3.51
CA GLU A 36 6.17 22.54 2.64
C GLU A 36 7.70 22.67 2.54
N GLU A 37 8.43 22.42 3.62
CA GLU A 37 9.89 22.43 3.63
C GLU A 37 10.53 21.31 2.80
N ALA A 38 9.82 20.19 2.58
CA ALA A 38 10.30 19.09 1.76
C ALA A 38 10.04 19.30 0.27
N ALA A 39 8.99 20.04 -0.06
CA ALA A 39 8.51 20.24 -1.42
C ALA A 39 9.61 20.68 -2.44
N PRO A 40 10.57 21.58 -2.11
CA PRO A 40 11.64 21.97 -3.04
C PRO A 40 12.61 20.84 -3.42
N TYR A 41 12.68 19.75 -2.64
CA TYR A 41 13.73 18.75 -2.74
C TYR A 41 13.34 17.47 -3.49
N PHE A 42 12.13 17.39 -4.03
CA PHE A 42 11.69 16.27 -4.87
C PHE A 42 10.72 16.73 -5.95
N GLN A 43 10.64 16.00 -7.03
CA GLN A 43 9.81 16.36 -8.18
C GLN A 43 8.61 15.42 -8.36
N ARG A 44 8.64 14.19 -7.82
CA ARG A 44 7.55 13.22 -7.96
C ARG A 44 7.56 12.14 -6.90
N GLY A 45 6.48 11.36 -6.81
CA GLY A 45 6.32 10.30 -5.81
C GLY A 45 5.80 8.98 -6.37
N ILE A 46 6.23 7.87 -5.78
CA ILE A 46 5.70 6.54 -6.01
C ILE A 46 5.34 5.94 -4.64
N VAL A 47 4.06 5.66 -4.44
CA VAL A 47 3.49 5.07 -3.23
C VAL A 47 3.04 3.65 -3.56
N LEU A 48 3.76 2.67 -3.05
CA LEU A 48 3.47 1.25 -3.23
C LEU A 48 2.83 0.72 -1.95
N SER A 49 1.56 0.35 -2.01
CA SER A 49 0.80 -0.22 -0.87
C SER A 49 0.95 0.59 0.43
N GLY A 50 1.03 1.93 0.29
CA GLY A 50 1.36 2.82 1.39
C GLY A 50 0.19 3.64 1.93
N ALA A 51 -0.99 3.54 1.32
CA ALA A 51 -2.21 4.19 1.78
C ALA A 51 -3.04 3.18 2.60
N LEU A 52 -2.77 3.06 3.90
CA LEU A 52 -3.44 2.12 4.78
C LEU A 52 -4.60 2.81 5.52
N LYS A 53 -5.78 2.21 5.46
CA LYS A 53 -7.01 2.73 6.08
C LYS A 53 -6.94 2.64 7.61
N GLY A 54 -7.20 3.78 8.28
CA GLY A 54 -7.43 3.85 9.73
C GLY A 54 -6.28 3.44 10.64
N SER A 55 -5.46 2.48 10.22
CA SER A 55 -4.36 1.96 11.03
C SER A 55 -3.15 2.88 11.08
N LEU A 56 -3.03 3.80 10.14
CA LEU A 56 -1.93 4.77 10.11
C LEU A 56 -2.24 6.07 10.84
N GLU A 57 -3.50 6.32 11.19
CA GLU A 57 -3.86 7.54 11.90
C GLU A 57 -3.82 7.29 13.40
N MET A 58 -2.87 7.91 14.06
CA MET A 58 -2.69 7.85 15.49
C MET A 58 -3.05 9.20 16.12
N SER A 59 -3.79 9.17 17.23
CA SER A 59 -4.07 10.39 17.98
C SER A 59 -2.89 10.77 18.88
N ASP A 60 -2.74 12.07 19.17
CA ASP A 60 -1.78 12.55 20.18
C ASP A 60 -2.07 11.92 21.55
N HIS A 61 -3.35 11.70 21.88
CA HIS A 61 -3.74 11.01 23.11
C HIS A 61 -3.15 9.59 23.17
N ASP A 62 -3.34 8.77 22.12
CA ASP A 62 -2.86 7.40 22.09
C ASP A 62 -1.34 7.33 22.14
N SER A 63 -0.66 8.19 21.38
CA SER A 63 0.81 8.25 21.40
C SER A 63 1.39 8.58 22.77
N ARG A 64 0.74 9.51 23.50
CA ARG A 64 1.13 9.84 24.87
C ARG A 64 0.87 8.72 25.86
N GLN A 65 -0.24 7.97 25.72
CA GLN A 65 -0.53 6.80 26.57
C GLN A 65 0.53 5.71 26.37
N ILE A 66 0.92 5.44 25.10
CA ILE A 66 1.98 4.47 24.81
C ILE A 66 3.31 4.93 25.40
N ALA A 67 3.73 6.16 25.13
CA ALA A 67 4.99 6.71 25.65
C ALA A 67 5.04 6.65 27.18
N LYS A 68 3.96 7.08 27.85
CA LYS A 68 3.84 7.03 29.32
C LYS A 68 4.02 5.60 29.85
N SER A 69 3.31 4.64 29.26
CA SER A 69 3.37 3.26 29.72
C SER A 69 4.75 2.62 29.52
N ILE A 70 5.43 2.93 28.40
CA ILE A 70 6.81 2.46 28.16
C ILE A 70 7.77 3.08 29.20
N LEU A 71 7.67 4.37 29.46
CA LEU A 71 8.52 5.06 30.44
C LEU A 71 8.31 4.51 31.86
N GLU A 72 7.06 4.23 32.24
CA GLU A 72 6.72 3.59 33.50
C GLU A 72 7.36 2.20 33.66
N GLU A 73 7.28 1.36 32.60
CA GLU A 73 7.92 0.03 32.59
C GLU A 73 9.45 0.08 32.68
N LEU A 74 10.07 1.14 32.13
CA LEU A 74 11.51 1.37 32.19
C LEU A 74 11.96 2.10 33.47
N GLY A 75 11.03 2.55 34.34
CA GLY A 75 11.34 3.34 35.53
C GLY A 75 11.93 4.71 35.17
N ILE A 76 11.61 5.26 34.00
CA ILE A 76 12.06 6.59 33.55
C ILE A 76 10.98 7.62 33.88
N THR A 77 11.37 8.70 34.58
CA THR A 77 10.51 9.81 34.89
C THR A 77 10.78 11.02 33.99
N ARG A 78 9.94 12.08 34.13
CA ARG A 78 10.18 13.32 33.37
C ARG A 78 11.54 13.95 33.67
N GLU A 79 11.99 13.85 34.91
CA GLU A 79 13.29 14.40 35.37
C GLU A 79 14.47 13.59 34.83
N THR A 80 14.25 12.33 34.47
CA THR A 80 15.28 11.40 33.98
C THR A 80 15.06 11.01 32.53
N ILE A 81 14.28 11.78 31.78
CA ILE A 81 13.86 11.44 30.41
C ILE A 81 15.03 11.15 29.45
N GLU A 82 16.17 11.83 29.64
CA GLU A 82 17.36 11.66 28.82
C GLU A 82 17.92 10.22 28.89
N LYS A 83 17.59 9.44 29.94
CA LYS A 83 17.96 8.04 30.03
C LYS A 83 17.38 7.17 28.93
N ILE A 84 16.32 7.62 28.25
CA ILE A 84 15.73 6.88 27.13
C ILE A 84 16.76 6.64 25.99
N TYR A 85 17.72 7.54 25.81
CA TYR A 85 18.78 7.39 24.81
C TYR A 85 19.83 6.34 25.16
N GLU A 86 19.86 5.89 26.43
CA GLU A 86 20.78 4.88 26.92
C GLU A 86 20.12 3.49 26.98
N VAL A 87 18.80 3.41 26.78
CA VAL A 87 18.04 2.15 26.86
C VAL A 87 18.36 1.28 25.63
N PRO A 88 18.82 0.05 25.81
CA PRO A 88 18.98 -0.89 24.69
C PRO A 88 17.66 -1.14 23.96
N TYR A 89 17.76 -1.33 22.64
CA TYR A 89 16.57 -1.54 21.80
C TYR A 89 15.70 -2.70 22.28
N GLU A 90 16.30 -3.81 22.71
CA GLU A 90 15.63 -5.00 23.22
C GLU A 90 14.83 -4.72 24.48
N GLU A 91 15.35 -3.87 25.37
CA GLU A 91 14.63 -3.45 26.59
C GLU A 91 13.45 -2.53 26.26
N LEU A 92 13.64 -1.61 25.31
CA LEU A 92 12.56 -0.74 24.81
C LEU A 92 11.42 -1.57 24.21
N VAL A 93 11.75 -2.56 23.36
CA VAL A 93 10.77 -3.48 22.77
C VAL A 93 10.08 -4.32 23.85
N ALA A 94 10.82 -4.82 24.84
CA ALA A 94 10.23 -5.59 25.94
C ALA A 94 9.24 -4.76 26.76
N ALA A 95 9.57 -3.50 27.06
CA ALA A 95 8.68 -2.57 27.77
C ALA A 95 7.39 -2.31 26.97
N TYR A 96 7.51 -2.10 25.65
CA TYR A 96 6.34 -1.95 24.78
C TYR A 96 5.47 -3.21 24.75
N ARG A 97 6.06 -4.39 24.55
CA ARG A 97 5.34 -5.68 24.54
C ARG A 97 4.58 -5.95 25.83
N LYS A 98 5.10 -5.49 26.95
CA LYS A 98 4.45 -5.61 28.26
C LYS A 98 3.31 -4.63 28.42
N ALA A 99 3.42 -3.41 27.91
CA ALA A 99 2.42 -2.35 28.01
C ALA A 99 1.26 -2.52 27.00
N ALA A 100 1.58 -2.91 25.76
CA ALA A 100 0.64 -2.89 24.63
C ALA A 100 -0.65 -3.70 24.83
N PRO A 101 -0.68 -4.91 25.44
CA PRO A 101 -1.91 -5.65 25.67
C PRO A 101 -2.91 -4.86 26.52
N LYS A 102 -2.47 -4.26 27.62
CA LYS A 102 -3.30 -3.46 28.52
C LYS A 102 -3.83 -2.19 27.85
N LEU A 103 -2.99 -1.56 27.01
CA LEU A 103 -3.37 -0.37 26.25
C LEU A 103 -4.45 -0.70 25.22
N ARG A 104 -4.32 -1.82 24.49
CA ARG A 104 -5.33 -2.30 23.53
C ARG A 104 -6.66 -2.64 24.20
N GLU A 105 -6.63 -3.30 25.37
CA GLU A 105 -7.82 -3.55 26.20
C GLU A 105 -8.51 -2.25 26.63
N ALA A 106 -7.74 -1.19 26.86
CA ALA A 106 -8.24 0.16 27.16
C ALA A 106 -8.68 0.95 25.90
N GLY A 107 -8.63 0.35 24.71
CA GLY A 107 -9.04 0.98 23.45
C GLY A 107 -7.99 1.93 22.83
N VAL A 108 -6.75 1.92 23.33
CA VAL A 108 -5.66 2.73 22.78
C VAL A 108 -5.17 2.12 21.46
N ASN A 109 -5.07 2.95 20.43
CA ASN A 109 -4.45 2.56 19.16
C ASN A 109 -2.92 2.44 19.34
N CYS A 110 -2.41 1.22 19.31
CA CYS A 110 -1.00 0.90 19.54
C CYS A 110 -0.19 0.76 18.25
N ASN A 111 -0.57 1.47 17.21
CA ASN A 111 0.21 1.52 15.95
C ASN A 111 1.32 2.56 16.01
N TRP A 112 2.28 2.43 15.08
CA TRP A 112 3.40 3.36 14.94
C TRP A 112 3.19 4.21 13.70
N SER A 113 2.70 5.43 13.88
CA SER A 113 2.39 6.33 12.79
C SER A 113 2.72 7.78 13.20
N PRO A 114 3.06 8.64 12.26
CA PRO A 114 3.18 10.06 12.52
C PRO A 114 1.87 10.63 13.08
N VAL A 115 1.99 11.44 14.12
CA VAL A 115 0.85 12.12 14.76
C VAL A 115 0.77 13.54 14.20
N PRO A 116 -0.43 14.02 13.79
CA PRO A 116 -0.62 15.40 13.38
C PRO A 116 -0.14 16.39 14.44
N ASN A 117 0.58 17.42 14.01
CA ASN A 117 1.12 18.47 14.84
C ASN A 117 1.35 19.74 13.99
N ASP A 118 1.92 20.80 14.56
CA ASP A 118 2.15 22.07 13.86
C ASP A 118 3.07 21.95 12.64
N TYR A 119 3.90 20.92 12.57
CA TYR A 119 4.80 20.64 11.47
C TYR A 119 4.22 19.66 10.45
N PHE A 120 3.46 18.64 10.88
CA PHE A 120 2.83 17.64 10.07
C PHE A 120 1.30 17.68 10.27
N PRO A 121 0.52 18.23 9.33
CA PRO A 121 -0.92 18.42 9.52
C PRO A 121 -1.75 17.14 9.47
N GLY A 122 -1.18 16.04 8.97
CA GLY A 122 -1.86 14.75 8.78
C GLY A 122 -1.63 14.15 7.40
N PHE A 123 -2.22 12.98 7.14
CA PHE A 123 -2.08 12.32 5.84
C PHE A 123 -2.93 12.98 4.76
N PRO A 124 -2.48 13.00 3.48
CA PRO A 124 -3.18 13.64 2.38
C PRO A 124 -4.62 13.15 2.17
N GLY A 125 -4.88 11.86 2.40
CA GLY A 125 -6.22 11.29 2.28
C GLY A 125 -7.24 11.86 3.28
N THR A 126 -6.77 12.50 4.37
CA THR A 126 -7.60 13.10 5.41
C THR A 126 -7.65 14.63 5.30
N VAL A 127 -6.51 15.27 5.03
CA VAL A 127 -6.40 16.75 5.11
C VAL A 127 -6.13 17.44 3.77
N GLY A 128 -6.05 16.67 2.67
CA GLY A 128 -5.64 17.18 1.36
C GLY A 128 -4.12 17.29 1.21
N PHE A 129 -3.65 17.69 0.04
CA PHE A 129 -2.22 17.85 -0.26
C PHE A 129 -1.74 19.28 0.03
N ALA A 130 -0.51 19.40 0.54
CA ALA A 130 0.11 20.70 0.76
C ALA A 130 0.35 21.44 -0.57
N PRO A 131 0.15 22.78 -0.64
CA PRO A 131 0.23 23.55 -1.87
C PRO A 131 1.56 23.39 -2.63
N GLY A 132 2.69 23.28 -1.93
CA GLY A 132 4.02 23.16 -2.53
C GLY A 132 4.27 21.83 -3.26
N SER A 133 3.44 20.81 -3.03
CA SER A 133 3.59 19.47 -3.63
C SER A 133 2.32 18.92 -4.27
N ALA A 134 1.18 19.59 -4.11
CA ALA A 134 -0.12 19.12 -4.59
C ALA A 134 -0.19 18.84 -6.10
N ASP A 135 0.61 19.52 -6.92
CA ASP A 135 0.66 19.36 -8.37
C ASP A 135 1.83 18.51 -8.88
N LYS A 136 2.62 17.88 -7.97
CA LYS A 136 3.72 16.99 -8.38
C LYS A 136 3.18 15.62 -8.82
N PRO A 137 3.68 15.06 -9.93
CA PRO A 137 3.24 13.74 -10.41
C PRO A 137 3.40 12.64 -9.34
N ILE A 138 2.40 11.75 -9.27
CA ILE A 138 2.41 10.65 -8.31
C ILE A 138 1.84 9.36 -8.93
N ILE A 139 2.45 8.22 -8.57
CA ILE A 139 1.90 6.89 -8.80
C ILE A 139 1.45 6.32 -7.46
N TYR A 140 0.23 5.79 -7.43
CA TYR A 140 -0.29 4.95 -6.36
C TYR A 140 -0.44 3.51 -6.85
N GLY A 141 0.20 2.57 -6.19
CA GLY A 141 0.11 1.15 -6.49
C GLY A 141 -0.40 0.34 -5.31
N SER A 142 -1.09 -0.76 -5.61
CA SER A 142 -1.48 -1.80 -4.66
C SER A 142 -1.45 -3.17 -5.32
N THR A 143 -1.45 -4.23 -4.51
CA THR A 143 -1.62 -5.61 -4.99
C THR A 143 -3.05 -6.10 -4.72
N LEU A 144 -3.48 -7.15 -5.44
CA LEU A 144 -4.82 -7.72 -5.23
C LEU A 144 -4.92 -8.43 -3.88
N GLY A 145 -3.86 -9.12 -3.46
CA GLY A 145 -3.83 -9.98 -2.29
C GLY A 145 -3.18 -9.41 -1.05
N GLU A 146 -2.72 -8.16 -1.06
CA GLU A 146 -2.03 -7.43 0.03
C GLU A 146 -1.83 -8.23 1.34
N PHE A 147 -2.77 -8.15 2.27
CA PHE A 147 -2.77 -8.80 3.58
C PHE A 147 -3.87 -9.86 3.69
N ALA A 148 -4.14 -10.59 2.61
CA ALA A 148 -5.19 -11.59 2.61
C ALA A 148 -4.99 -12.62 3.75
N ASN A 149 -6.01 -12.76 4.58
CA ASN A 149 -6.06 -13.79 5.62
C ASN A 149 -7.06 -14.86 5.21
N VAL A 150 -6.57 -15.82 4.44
CA VAL A 150 -7.38 -16.95 3.95
C VAL A 150 -6.83 -18.22 4.55
N PRO A 151 -7.64 -19.02 5.27
CA PRO A 151 -7.21 -20.27 5.87
C PRO A 151 -7.20 -21.41 4.83
N LEU A 152 -6.51 -21.19 3.71
CA LEU A 152 -6.34 -22.16 2.62
C LEU A 152 -4.88 -22.14 2.17
N GLU A 153 -4.27 -23.28 2.15
CA GLU A 153 -2.97 -23.47 1.51
C GLU A 153 -3.14 -23.53 -0.02
N ALA A 154 -2.05 -23.24 -0.75
CA ALA A 154 -2.05 -23.23 -2.20
C ALA A 154 -2.54 -24.54 -2.82
N ASP A 155 -2.09 -25.68 -2.28
CA ASP A 155 -2.47 -27.01 -2.74
C ASP A 155 -3.97 -27.30 -2.49
N GLU A 156 -4.52 -26.83 -1.38
CA GLU A 156 -5.94 -26.94 -1.07
C GLU A 156 -6.77 -26.13 -2.07
N LYS A 157 -6.39 -24.90 -2.35
CA LYS A 157 -7.02 -24.06 -3.37
C LYS A 157 -7.08 -24.75 -4.73
N MET A 158 -5.96 -25.33 -5.16
CA MET A 158 -5.87 -26.01 -6.46
C MET A 158 -6.68 -27.31 -6.53
N ALA A 159 -6.86 -28.02 -5.40
CA ALA A 159 -7.59 -29.27 -5.34
C ALA A 159 -9.12 -29.10 -5.31
N MET A 160 -9.62 -27.90 -4.97
CA MET A 160 -11.07 -27.66 -4.83
C MET A 160 -11.79 -27.66 -6.18
N THR A 161 -12.93 -28.34 -6.21
CA THR A 161 -13.90 -28.25 -7.30
C THR A 161 -14.60 -26.88 -7.28
N GLU A 162 -15.18 -26.48 -8.41
CA GLU A 162 -15.92 -25.20 -8.49
C GLU A 162 -17.08 -25.12 -7.47
N GLU A 163 -17.74 -26.24 -7.20
CA GLU A 163 -18.81 -26.31 -6.19
C GLU A 163 -18.26 -26.08 -4.76
N GLU A 164 -17.12 -26.67 -4.44
CA GLU A 164 -16.44 -26.46 -3.15
C GLU A 164 -15.98 -25.03 -2.98
N LYS A 165 -15.44 -24.40 -4.02
CA LYS A 165 -15.05 -22.97 -4.03
C LYS A 165 -16.24 -22.07 -3.73
N LEU A 166 -17.36 -22.28 -4.43
CA LEU A 166 -18.58 -21.51 -4.21
C LEU A 166 -19.16 -21.71 -2.81
N ARG A 167 -19.13 -22.96 -2.29
CA ARG A 167 -19.53 -23.24 -0.90
C ARG A 167 -18.66 -22.49 0.09
N PHE A 168 -17.33 -22.55 -0.05
CA PHE A 168 -16.38 -21.85 0.79
C PHE A 168 -16.65 -20.32 0.80
N LEU A 169 -16.87 -19.71 -0.36
CA LEU A 169 -17.17 -18.29 -0.46
C LEU A 169 -18.51 -17.92 0.20
N ARG A 170 -19.55 -18.77 0.05
CA ARG A 170 -20.84 -18.56 0.71
C ARG A 170 -20.74 -18.68 2.24
N GLU A 171 -19.96 -19.61 2.74
CA GLU A 171 -19.68 -19.73 4.18
C GLU A 171 -18.92 -18.51 4.71
N ARG A 172 -17.96 -18.00 3.94
CA ARG A 172 -17.13 -16.86 4.33
C ARG A 172 -17.87 -15.52 4.32
N PHE A 173 -18.67 -15.26 3.29
CA PHE A 173 -19.31 -13.96 3.05
C PHE A 173 -20.81 -13.92 3.33
N GLY A 174 -21.41 -15.05 3.69
CA GLY A 174 -22.80 -15.14 4.10
C GLY A 174 -23.81 -14.73 3.03
N SER A 175 -24.82 -13.98 3.40
CA SER A 175 -25.95 -13.65 2.52
C SER A 175 -25.59 -12.76 1.31
N GLN A 176 -24.45 -12.10 1.34
CA GLN A 176 -23.99 -11.24 0.23
C GLN A 176 -23.02 -11.97 -0.71
N ALA A 177 -22.70 -13.23 -0.46
CA ALA A 177 -21.68 -13.96 -1.20
C ALA A 177 -21.97 -14.05 -2.71
N ASP A 178 -23.19 -14.40 -3.09
CA ASP A 178 -23.54 -14.56 -4.51
C ASP A 178 -23.43 -13.23 -5.27
N HIS A 179 -23.86 -12.13 -4.67
CA HIS A 179 -23.69 -10.81 -5.27
C HIS A 179 -22.20 -10.42 -5.40
N LEU A 180 -21.40 -10.68 -4.37
CA LEU A 180 -19.96 -10.43 -4.39
C LEU A 180 -19.25 -11.28 -5.47
N ILE A 181 -19.64 -12.55 -5.63
CA ILE A 181 -19.16 -13.48 -6.65
C ILE A 181 -19.46 -12.94 -8.07
N ASP A 182 -20.66 -12.43 -8.30
CA ASP A 182 -21.06 -11.87 -9.60
C ASP A 182 -20.26 -10.62 -9.93
N LEU A 183 -20.06 -9.72 -8.96
CA LEU A 183 -19.21 -8.54 -9.11
C LEU A 183 -17.75 -8.91 -9.40
N PHE A 184 -17.22 -9.92 -8.70
CA PHE A 184 -15.85 -10.38 -8.92
C PHE A 184 -15.67 -10.97 -10.32
N ARG A 185 -16.57 -11.86 -10.76
CA ARG A 185 -16.52 -12.44 -12.12
C ARG A 185 -16.56 -11.37 -13.21
N LYS A 186 -17.33 -10.30 -12.98
CA LYS A 186 -17.39 -9.16 -13.90
C LYS A 186 -16.08 -8.37 -13.94
N ALA A 187 -15.49 -8.10 -12.77
CA ALA A 187 -14.26 -7.31 -12.66
C ALA A 187 -13.02 -8.10 -13.10
N TYR A 188 -12.95 -9.39 -12.75
CA TYR A 188 -11.79 -10.29 -12.95
C TYR A 188 -12.20 -11.59 -13.67
N PRO A 189 -12.62 -11.52 -14.95
CA PRO A 189 -13.21 -12.67 -15.65
C PRO A 189 -12.22 -13.81 -15.94
N THR A 190 -10.91 -13.58 -15.82
CA THR A 190 -9.85 -14.57 -16.05
C THR A 190 -9.26 -15.16 -14.78
N HIS A 191 -9.70 -14.68 -13.62
CA HIS A 191 -9.24 -15.14 -12.32
C HIS A 191 -10.02 -16.35 -11.82
N ASP A 192 -9.37 -17.15 -10.96
CA ASP A 192 -10.07 -18.16 -10.19
C ASP A 192 -11.06 -17.48 -9.23
N ILE A 193 -12.26 -18.06 -9.06
CA ILE A 193 -13.27 -17.44 -8.21
C ILE A 193 -12.82 -17.33 -6.75
N LEU A 194 -11.94 -18.21 -6.28
CA LEU A 194 -11.36 -18.13 -4.94
C LEU A 194 -10.44 -16.92 -4.73
N ASP A 195 -9.95 -16.27 -5.80
CA ASP A 195 -9.16 -15.06 -5.66
C ASP A 195 -9.95 -13.94 -4.98
N LEU A 196 -11.28 -14.00 -5.07
CA LEU A 196 -12.18 -13.16 -4.28
C LEU A 196 -11.90 -13.24 -2.78
N ALA A 197 -11.59 -14.41 -2.24
CA ALA A 197 -11.27 -14.57 -0.82
C ALA A 197 -9.92 -13.93 -0.44
N TYR A 198 -9.01 -13.79 -1.41
CA TYR A 198 -7.69 -13.19 -1.21
C TYR A 198 -7.67 -11.67 -1.46
N MET A 199 -8.79 -11.06 -1.88
CA MET A 199 -8.85 -9.60 -2.06
C MET A 199 -8.58 -8.86 -0.76
N ASP A 200 -8.04 -7.66 -0.91
CA ASP A 200 -7.81 -6.72 0.18
C ASP A 200 -8.58 -5.41 -0.03
N SER A 201 -9.21 -4.91 1.02
CA SER A 201 -9.80 -3.58 1.04
C SER A 201 -8.99 -2.57 1.87
N MET A 202 -8.07 -3.06 2.70
CA MET A 202 -7.33 -2.23 3.66
C MET A 202 -6.36 -1.27 2.97
N VAL A 203 -5.75 -1.69 1.86
CA VAL A 203 -4.81 -0.89 1.07
C VAL A 203 -5.49 -0.33 -0.17
N ARG A 204 -6.26 -1.16 -0.89
CA ARG A 204 -6.87 -0.77 -2.18
C ARG A 204 -7.80 0.42 -2.06
N ILE A 205 -8.73 0.43 -1.09
CA ILE A 205 -9.70 1.52 -0.92
C ILE A 205 -9.01 2.84 -0.57
N PRO A 206 -8.15 2.95 0.46
CA PRO A 206 -7.45 4.20 0.74
C PRO A 206 -6.49 4.61 -0.37
N THR A 207 -5.92 3.66 -1.14
CA THR A 207 -5.11 3.96 -2.32
C THR A 207 -5.91 4.74 -3.35
N VAL A 208 -7.10 4.25 -3.73
CA VAL A 208 -8.00 4.94 -4.67
C VAL A 208 -8.46 6.27 -4.10
N ALA A 209 -8.90 6.30 -2.84
CA ALA A 209 -9.39 7.52 -2.20
C ALA A 209 -8.32 8.63 -2.14
N THR A 210 -7.08 8.29 -1.79
CA THR A 210 -5.98 9.27 -1.73
C THR A 210 -5.55 9.72 -3.13
N ALA A 211 -5.57 8.82 -4.12
CA ALA A 211 -5.30 9.17 -5.51
C ALA A 211 -6.37 10.13 -6.06
N LEU A 212 -7.65 9.92 -5.75
CA LEU A 212 -8.73 10.84 -6.10
C LEU A 212 -8.57 12.21 -5.42
N GLU A 213 -8.10 12.23 -4.17
CA GLU A 213 -7.80 13.49 -3.48
C GLU A 213 -6.67 14.26 -4.21
N HIS A 214 -5.60 13.56 -4.61
CA HIS A 214 -4.53 14.17 -5.39
C HIS A 214 -5.01 14.65 -6.77
N ALA A 215 -5.87 13.89 -7.43
CA ALA A 215 -6.39 14.21 -8.77
C ALA A 215 -7.24 15.49 -8.80
N LYS A 216 -7.67 16.03 -7.64
CA LYS A 216 -8.34 17.34 -7.55
C LYS A 216 -7.45 18.51 -7.98
N ASN A 217 -6.14 18.31 -8.12
CA ASN A 217 -5.22 19.30 -8.66
C ASN A 217 -5.46 19.63 -10.15
N ASN A 218 -6.17 18.76 -10.88
CA ASN A 218 -6.51 18.88 -12.31
C ASN A 218 -5.27 19.02 -13.24
N LYS A 219 -4.17 18.32 -12.93
CA LYS A 219 -2.90 18.35 -13.69
C LYS A 219 -2.66 17.12 -14.56
N ASP A 220 -3.59 16.16 -14.61
CA ASP A 220 -3.44 14.89 -15.34
C ASP A 220 -2.11 14.18 -15.05
N ASN A 221 -1.77 14.09 -13.77
CA ASN A 221 -0.48 13.60 -13.28
C ASN A 221 -0.62 12.58 -12.13
N THR A 222 -1.80 12.05 -11.93
CA THR A 222 -2.12 11.02 -10.93
C THR A 222 -2.32 9.68 -11.64
N TYR A 223 -1.49 8.70 -11.32
CA TYR A 223 -1.57 7.36 -11.90
C TYR A 223 -1.87 6.33 -10.83
N VAL A 224 -2.74 5.36 -11.15
CA VAL A 224 -3.10 4.28 -10.22
C VAL A 224 -2.92 2.94 -10.89
N PHE A 225 -2.28 1.98 -10.21
CA PHE A 225 -2.26 0.60 -10.67
C PHE A 225 -2.73 -0.38 -9.60
N LEU A 226 -3.20 -1.53 -10.06
CA LEU A 226 -3.43 -2.73 -9.26
C LEU A 226 -2.64 -3.89 -9.87
N ALA A 227 -1.72 -4.46 -9.11
CA ALA A 227 -1.00 -5.67 -9.48
C ALA A 227 -1.86 -6.89 -9.10
N ALA A 228 -2.50 -7.47 -10.11
CA ALA A 228 -3.46 -8.57 -9.91
C ALA A 228 -2.91 -9.95 -10.31
N TYR A 229 -1.65 -10.02 -10.74
CA TYR A 229 -1.04 -11.26 -11.17
C TYR A 229 -1.06 -12.35 -10.08
N CYS A 230 -1.38 -13.57 -10.49
CA CYS A 230 -1.34 -14.77 -9.67
C CYS A 230 -0.22 -15.69 -10.20
N ALA A 231 0.78 -16.00 -9.37
CA ALA A 231 1.91 -16.82 -9.77
C ALA A 231 1.57 -18.32 -9.68
N PRO A 232 1.85 -19.13 -10.73
CA PRO A 232 1.59 -20.58 -10.73
C PRO A 232 2.28 -21.32 -9.59
N GLU A 233 3.55 -21.00 -9.35
CA GLU A 233 4.39 -21.62 -8.33
C GLU A 233 3.91 -21.30 -6.91
N ASN A 234 3.06 -20.29 -6.76
CA ASN A 234 2.38 -19.96 -5.50
C ASN A 234 0.92 -20.46 -5.48
N GLY A 235 0.59 -21.53 -6.22
CA GLY A 235 -0.77 -22.07 -6.28
C GLY A 235 -1.80 -21.09 -6.85
N TRP A 236 -1.37 -20.20 -7.74
CA TRP A 236 -2.22 -19.16 -8.32
C TRP A 236 -2.82 -18.18 -7.28
N ILE A 237 -2.14 -18.00 -6.15
CA ILE A 237 -2.51 -16.98 -5.17
C ILE A 237 -2.14 -15.59 -5.71
N PRO A 238 -3.00 -14.57 -5.57
CA PRO A 238 -2.70 -13.20 -5.96
C PRO A 238 -1.45 -12.66 -5.27
N LEU A 239 -0.74 -11.73 -5.94
CA LEU A 239 0.39 -11.04 -5.34
C LEU A 239 0.03 -10.46 -3.98
N TRP A 240 0.87 -10.75 -3.00
CA TRP A 240 0.78 -10.28 -1.62
C TRP A 240 1.45 -8.93 -1.42
N HIS A 241 1.37 -8.38 -0.24
CA HIS A 241 1.98 -7.11 0.15
C HIS A 241 3.48 -7.05 -0.18
N GLY A 242 3.85 -6.23 -1.15
CA GLY A 242 5.22 -6.06 -1.63
C GLY A 242 5.67 -7.08 -2.69
N GLY A 243 4.80 -7.98 -3.13
CA GLY A 243 5.14 -8.98 -4.15
C GLY A 243 5.59 -8.37 -5.49
N GLU A 244 5.11 -7.17 -5.84
CA GLU A 244 5.55 -6.44 -7.04
C GLU A 244 6.99 -5.90 -6.95
N GLY A 245 7.55 -5.81 -5.74
CA GLY A 245 8.87 -5.24 -5.51
C GLY A 245 9.99 -5.96 -6.27
N CYS A 246 9.95 -7.29 -6.35
CA CYS A 246 10.96 -8.05 -7.10
C CYS A 246 10.93 -7.73 -8.59
N TYR A 247 9.77 -7.47 -9.18
CA TYR A 247 9.63 -7.07 -10.57
C TYR A 247 10.10 -5.64 -10.82
N ILE A 248 9.84 -4.71 -9.87
CA ILE A 248 10.32 -3.33 -9.94
C ILE A 248 11.85 -3.28 -10.02
N PHE A 249 12.52 -4.08 -9.21
CA PHE A 249 13.98 -4.12 -9.12
C PHE A 249 14.64 -5.18 -10.02
N MET A 250 13.88 -5.87 -10.86
CA MET A 250 14.35 -6.92 -11.77
C MET A 250 15.19 -8.00 -11.05
N ASN A 251 14.70 -8.41 -9.90
CA ASN A 251 15.32 -9.46 -9.07
C ASN A 251 14.32 -10.58 -8.70
N GLU A 252 13.34 -10.82 -9.57
CA GLU A 252 12.37 -11.91 -9.47
C GLU A 252 13.04 -13.27 -9.39
N ASP A 253 14.25 -13.40 -9.93
CA ASP A 253 15.08 -14.61 -9.84
C ASP A 253 15.52 -14.95 -8.39
N LYS A 254 15.36 -14.02 -7.45
CA LYS A 254 15.60 -14.22 -6.02
C LYS A 254 14.35 -14.65 -5.24
N VAL A 255 13.17 -14.62 -5.88
CA VAL A 255 11.91 -15.00 -5.26
C VAL A 255 11.34 -16.18 -6.02
N PHE A 256 11.61 -17.39 -5.54
CA PHE A 256 11.32 -18.65 -6.24
C PHE A 256 9.90 -18.72 -6.83
N VAL A 257 8.90 -18.38 -6.04
CA VAL A 257 7.48 -18.45 -6.44
C VAL A 257 7.06 -17.36 -7.44
N LEU A 258 7.87 -16.35 -7.67
CA LEU A 258 7.63 -15.27 -8.65
C LEU A 258 8.57 -15.35 -9.85
N ASN A 259 9.56 -16.25 -9.84
CA ASN A 259 10.48 -16.50 -10.93
C ASN A 259 9.85 -17.45 -11.98
N GLU A 260 8.70 -17.04 -12.51
CA GLU A 260 7.97 -17.81 -13.51
C GLU A 260 8.56 -17.52 -14.92
N PRO A 261 8.92 -18.57 -15.71
CA PRO A 261 9.68 -18.40 -16.96
C PRO A 261 9.02 -17.54 -18.02
N ILE A 262 7.69 -17.51 -18.08
CA ILE A 262 6.94 -16.82 -19.16
C ILE A 262 6.60 -15.38 -18.74
N TYR A 263 5.99 -15.23 -17.56
CA TYR A 263 5.46 -13.94 -17.10
C TYR A 263 6.38 -13.18 -16.16
N GLY A 264 7.26 -13.85 -15.43
CA GLY A 264 8.17 -13.20 -14.47
C GLY A 264 9.01 -12.11 -15.13
N GLN A 265 9.75 -12.45 -16.20
CA GLN A 265 10.54 -11.47 -16.95
C GLN A 265 9.67 -10.42 -17.66
N LYS A 266 8.46 -10.79 -18.13
CA LYS A 266 7.52 -9.83 -18.73
C LYS A 266 7.08 -8.79 -17.70
N LEU A 267 6.71 -9.24 -16.49
CA LEU A 267 6.31 -8.36 -15.40
C LEU A 267 7.47 -7.49 -14.91
N ALA A 268 8.69 -8.05 -14.81
CA ALA A 268 9.89 -7.28 -14.49
C ALA A 268 10.13 -6.16 -15.51
N ASN A 269 10.00 -6.44 -16.81
CA ASN A 269 10.10 -5.43 -17.85
C ASN A 269 9.00 -4.36 -17.74
N ILE A 270 7.76 -4.74 -17.41
CA ILE A 270 6.65 -3.82 -17.21
C ILE A 270 6.93 -2.91 -16.01
N PHE A 271 7.14 -3.49 -14.81
CA PHE A 271 7.29 -2.73 -13.59
C PHE A 271 8.56 -1.88 -13.56
N SER A 272 9.70 -2.41 -13.98
CA SER A 272 10.95 -1.63 -14.04
C SER A 272 10.84 -0.46 -15.02
N THR A 273 10.25 -0.69 -16.21
CA THR A 273 10.14 0.35 -17.24
C THR A 273 9.13 1.43 -16.85
N LEU A 274 7.99 1.08 -16.22
CA LEU A 274 7.05 2.10 -15.74
C LEU A 274 7.70 3.01 -14.69
N VAL A 275 8.48 2.43 -13.76
CA VAL A 275 9.22 3.21 -12.76
C VAL A 275 10.27 4.10 -13.43
N LEU A 276 11.10 3.55 -14.34
CA LEU A 276 12.13 4.30 -15.05
C LEU A 276 11.55 5.46 -15.88
N ASN A 277 10.46 5.23 -16.60
CA ASN A 277 9.81 6.29 -17.38
C ASN A 277 9.22 7.36 -16.46
N PHE A 278 8.54 6.94 -15.40
CA PHE A 278 7.97 7.89 -14.45
C PHE A 278 9.04 8.72 -13.76
N THR A 279 10.12 8.10 -13.29
CA THR A 279 11.23 8.82 -12.63
C THR A 279 11.94 9.78 -13.58
N LYS A 280 11.93 9.52 -14.87
CA LYS A 280 12.59 10.35 -15.87
C LYS A 280 11.67 11.45 -16.43
N TYR A 281 10.41 11.12 -16.68
CA TYR A 281 9.50 11.98 -17.46
C TYR A 281 8.24 12.42 -16.68
N GLY A 282 7.99 11.88 -15.49
CA GLY A 282 6.72 12.07 -14.76
C GLY A 282 5.52 11.32 -15.37
N ASN A 283 5.78 10.43 -16.33
CA ASN A 283 4.76 9.66 -17.04
C ASN A 283 5.21 8.19 -17.14
N PRO A 284 4.41 7.21 -16.62
CA PRO A 284 4.80 5.79 -16.61
C PRO A 284 4.57 5.07 -17.95
N ASN A 285 3.88 5.69 -18.90
CA ASN A 285 3.55 5.07 -20.20
C ASN A 285 4.80 4.55 -20.91
N ASN A 286 4.70 3.33 -21.46
CA ASN A 286 5.82 2.66 -22.14
C ASN A 286 5.31 1.60 -23.11
N LYS A 287 6.21 1.01 -23.89
CA LYS A 287 5.88 0.03 -24.96
C LYS A 287 5.32 -1.31 -24.46
N TYR A 288 5.40 -1.60 -23.15
CA TYR A 288 4.94 -2.86 -22.56
C TYR A 288 3.53 -2.75 -21.98
N LEU A 289 2.99 -1.53 -21.88
CA LEU A 289 1.66 -1.24 -21.35
C LEU A 289 0.74 -0.68 -22.45
N PRO A 290 -0.57 -0.93 -22.37
CA PRO A 290 -1.52 -0.10 -23.10
C PRO A 290 -1.44 1.34 -22.61
N GLN A 291 -2.10 2.26 -23.32
CA GLN A 291 -2.19 3.66 -22.88
C GLN A 291 -2.72 3.70 -21.43
N TRP A 292 -1.93 4.26 -20.54
CA TRP A 292 -2.28 4.46 -19.15
C TRP A 292 -2.84 5.86 -18.96
N GLU A 293 -4.16 5.93 -18.81
CA GLU A 293 -4.86 7.18 -18.57
C GLU A 293 -4.74 7.58 -17.10
N THR A 294 -4.67 8.87 -16.85
CA THR A 294 -4.59 9.42 -15.49
C THR A 294 -5.92 9.31 -14.76
N MET A 295 -5.85 9.19 -13.45
CA MET A 295 -7.02 9.34 -12.59
C MET A 295 -7.41 10.81 -12.50
N SER A 296 -8.71 11.08 -12.59
CA SER A 296 -9.29 12.42 -12.37
C SER A 296 -10.54 12.31 -11.51
N ALA A 297 -11.09 13.43 -11.08
CA ALA A 297 -12.35 13.45 -10.33
C ALA A 297 -13.55 12.90 -11.13
N ALA A 298 -13.48 12.95 -12.47
CA ALA A 298 -14.53 12.45 -13.37
C ALA A 298 -14.25 11.03 -13.88
N HIS A 299 -12.99 10.61 -13.94
CA HIS A 299 -12.55 9.35 -14.54
C HIS A 299 -11.58 8.61 -13.62
N HIS A 300 -12.04 7.53 -13.03
CA HIS A 300 -11.30 6.73 -12.05
C HIS A 300 -10.49 5.63 -12.73
N HIS A 301 -9.51 6.02 -13.54
CA HIS A 301 -8.67 5.06 -14.27
C HIS A 301 -7.70 4.31 -13.35
N THR A 302 -7.62 3.00 -13.54
CA THR A 302 -6.64 2.11 -12.90
C THR A 302 -5.99 1.23 -13.96
N MET A 303 -4.66 1.16 -13.98
CA MET A 303 -3.91 0.17 -14.76
C MET A 303 -3.92 -1.16 -14.02
N LEU A 304 -4.64 -2.14 -14.53
CA LEU A 304 -4.58 -3.51 -14.07
C LEU A 304 -3.33 -4.16 -14.67
N ILE A 305 -2.37 -4.53 -13.83
CA ILE A 305 -1.15 -5.23 -14.23
C ILE A 305 -1.30 -6.71 -13.88
N ASP A 306 -1.47 -7.51 -14.91
CA ASP A 306 -1.67 -8.94 -14.86
C ASP A 306 -0.98 -9.60 -16.07
N ARG A 307 -1.29 -10.85 -16.39
CA ARG A 307 -0.85 -11.52 -17.63
C ARG A 307 -1.12 -10.68 -18.86
N GLU A 308 -2.26 -10.02 -18.90
CA GLU A 308 -2.61 -8.96 -19.84
C GLU A 308 -2.88 -7.68 -19.07
N CYS A 309 -2.19 -6.61 -19.45
CA CYS A 309 -2.37 -5.31 -18.82
C CYS A 309 -3.48 -4.54 -19.50
N ILE A 310 -4.34 -3.90 -18.74
CA ILE A 310 -5.44 -3.08 -19.25
C ILE A 310 -5.70 -1.88 -18.34
N CYS A 311 -5.86 -0.70 -18.93
CA CYS A 311 -6.35 0.48 -18.21
C CYS A 311 -7.88 0.46 -18.19
N LYS A 312 -8.45 0.43 -17.00
CA LYS A 312 -9.91 0.35 -16.78
C LYS A 312 -10.40 1.52 -15.96
N GLU A 313 -11.64 1.95 -16.23
CA GLU A 313 -12.32 3.00 -15.47
C GLU A 313 -13.37 2.39 -14.53
N GLY A 314 -13.28 2.69 -13.23
CA GLY A 314 -14.27 2.38 -12.19
C GLY A 314 -14.72 0.91 -12.08
N TYR A 315 -13.90 -0.02 -12.56
CA TYR A 315 -14.32 -1.39 -12.87
C TYR A 315 -14.58 -2.28 -11.65
N ASP A 316 -13.96 -1.99 -10.52
CA ASP A 316 -14.05 -2.77 -9.29
C ASP A 316 -14.60 -1.99 -8.08
N GLU A 317 -15.10 -0.79 -8.28
CA GLU A 317 -15.55 0.11 -7.19
C GLU A 317 -16.69 -0.46 -6.37
N GLU A 318 -17.72 -1.00 -7.03
CA GLU A 318 -18.84 -1.65 -6.33
C GLU A 318 -18.37 -2.90 -5.58
N LEU A 319 -17.52 -3.70 -6.22
CA LEU A 319 -16.92 -4.89 -5.64
C LEU A 319 -16.13 -4.60 -4.37
N ILE A 320 -15.16 -3.66 -4.44
CA ILE A 320 -14.31 -3.35 -3.28
C ILE A 320 -15.08 -2.67 -2.15
N THR A 321 -16.11 -1.88 -2.48
CA THR A 321 -16.97 -1.25 -1.49
C THR A 321 -17.78 -2.29 -0.72
N LEU A 322 -18.42 -3.22 -1.42
CA LEU A 322 -19.15 -4.32 -0.80
C LEU A 322 -18.21 -5.25 -0.01
N PHE A 323 -17.06 -5.58 -0.60
CA PHE A 323 -16.07 -6.43 0.04
C PHE A 323 -15.59 -5.84 1.38
N ASP A 324 -15.30 -4.53 1.44
CA ASP A 324 -14.90 -3.86 2.68
C ASP A 324 -15.98 -3.91 3.77
N GLN A 325 -17.25 -3.87 3.38
CA GLN A 325 -18.36 -3.90 4.33
C GLN A 325 -18.54 -5.27 4.99
N ILE A 326 -18.31 -6.36 4.25
CA ILE A 326 -18.67 -7.71 4.69
C ILE A 326 -17.47 -8.61 4.98
N SER A 327 -16.27 -8.29 4.48
CA SER A 327 -15.08 -9.11 4.74
C SER A 327 -14.64 -9.02 6.20
N PRO A 328 -14.05 -10.10 6.74
CA PRO A 328 -13.47 -10.08 8.07
C PRO A 328 -12.40 -8.99 8.19
N LYS A 329 -12.53 -8.14 9.21
CA LYS A 329 -11.55 -7.08 9.43
C LYS A 329 -10.22 -7.65 9.93
N ILE A 330 -9.13 -7.27 9.29
CA ILE A 330 -7.79 -7.64 9.72
C ILE A 330 -7.33 -6.65 10.78
N SER A 331 -6.90 -7.18 11.93
CA SER A 331 -6.25 -6.38 12.98
C SER A 331 -4.75 -6.60 12.87
N PHE A 332 -3.99 -5.52 12.66
CA PHE A 332 -2.53 -5.58 12.73
C PHE A 332 -2.02 -5.39 14.14
N SER A 333 -1.09 -6.26 14.52
CA SER A 333 -0.19 -6.06 15.62
C SER A 333 1.23 -6.12 15.06
N PHE A 334 1.86 -4.99 14.88
CA PHE A 334 3.21 -4.93 14.28
C PHE A 334 4.33 -5.43 15.22
N ILE A 335 4.04 -5.73 16.50
CA ILE A 335 5.00 -6.30 17.44
C ILE A 335 4.28 -7.22 18.42
#